data_dc1f6a3fb8797152430006508d4db69d
#
_entry.id   dc1f6a3fb8797152430006508d4db69d
#
_cell.length_a   1.000
_cell.length_b   1.000
_cell.length_c   1.000
_cell.angle_alpha   90.00
_cell.angle_beta   90.00
_cell.angle_gamma   90.00
#
_symmetry.space_group_name_H-M   'P 1'
#
loop_
_entity.id
_entity.type
_entity.pdbx_description
1 polymer ?
#
loop_
_entity_poly.entity_id
_entity_poly.type
_entity_poly.pdbx_seq_one_letter_code
_entity_poly.pdbx_strand_id
1 'polypeptide(L)'
;MKFKSFLVAILIVLFTFNTVYANDTVTVPSLMYHNINDNYEDKNASVEISGEMFKEHMLALRENGYSAIFFNEYLDAVNKKGKLPEKPILITFDDGYLNNYTVGFPILKETGMKATIFIVTGRMGLQGAVTYPHFTWQQAIEMEKSGCVDIQSHTQYHSHLPIISNSNLTLELRKSKFVIEKNLGKKANILAYPYGEWNENVINSAKKAGYDACVLADPGYAGVNRLGESTYLMKRITVYGHMSGKQLIEEIKKNESGKSEN
;
A
#
# COMPACT_ATOMS: atom_id res chain seq x y z
N MET A 1 -72.54 -20.57 -38.27
CA MET A 1 -71.56 -20.45 -37.16
C MET A 1 -70.39 -19.56 -37.59
N LYS A 2 -70.31 -18.35 -37.07
CA LYS A 2 -69.24 -17.41 -37.43
C LYS A 2 -68.15 -17.47 -36.33
N PHE A 3 -66.97 -17.98 -36.68
CA PHE A 3 -65.79 -17.93 -35.79
C PHE A 3 -65.21 -16.49 -35.78
N LYS A 4 -65.20 -15.84 -34.62
CA LYS A 4 -64.54 -14.59 -34.41
C LYS A 4 -63.12 -14.92 -34.00
N SER A 5 -62.14 -14.59 -34.84
CA SER A 5 -60.68 -14.64 -34.49
C SER A 5 -60.36 -13.49 -33.57
N PHE A 6 -59.90 -13.79 -32.38
CA PHE A 6 -59.28 -12.82 -31.42
C PHE A 6 -57.81 -12.73 -31.72
N LEU A 7 -57.41 -11.59 -32.25
CA LEU A 7 -55.94 -11.25 -32.37
C LEU A 7 -55.42 -10.75 -31.01
N VAL A 8 -54.61 -11.53 -30.36
CA VAL A 8 -53.90 -11.07 -29.16
C VAL A 8 -52.64 -10.40 -29.63
N ALA A 9 -52.55 -9.07 -29.50
CA ALA A 9 -51.37 -8.32 -29.76
C ALA A 9 -50.44 -8.45 -28.53
N ILE A 10 -49.34 -9.21 -28.68
CA ILE A 10 -48.27 -9.28 -27.65
C ILE A 10 -47.41 -8.03 -27.81
N LEU A 11 -47.52 -7.12 -26.84
CA LEU A 11 -46.67 -5.94 -26.73
C LEU A 11 -45.32 -6.38 -26.14
N ILE A 12 -44.30 -6.56 -26.99
CA ILE A 12 -42.93 -6.82 -26.54
C ILE A 12 -42.34 -5.48 -26.10
N VAL A 13 -42.28 -5.24 -24.78
CA VAL A 13 -41.54 -4.13 -24.19
C VAL A 13 -40.07 -4.51 -24.18
N LEU A 14 -39.33 -4.01 -25.16
CA LEU A 14 -37.86 -4.09 -25.17
C LEU A 14 -37.30 -3.17 -24.07
N PHE A 15 -36.99 -3.74 -22.91
CA PHE A 15 -36.13 -3.07 -21.95
C PHE A 15 -34.73 -3.02 -22.53
N THR A 16 -34.37 -1.88 -23.12
CA THR A 16 -32.93 -1.57 -23.37
C THR A 16 -32.26 -1.31 -22.03
N PHE A 17 -31.56 -2.30 -21.52
CA PHE A 17 -30.58 -2.07 -20.48
C PHE A 17 -29.48 -1.19 -21.07
N ASN A 18 -29.59 0.12 -20.89
CA ASN A 18 -28.44 1.01 -20.99
C ASN A 18 -27.50 0.62 -19.88
N THR A 19 -26.54 -0.26 -20.13
CA THR A 19 -25.35 -0.38 -19.32
C THR A 19 -24.58 0.91 -19.51
N VAL A 20 -24.84 1.86 -18.63
CA VAL A 20 -23.91 2.98 -18.40
C VAL A 20 -22.63 2.32 -17.89
N TYR A 21 -21.67 2.13 -18.76
CA TYR A 21 -20.28 1.95 -18.34
C TYR A 21 -19.87 3.30 -17.75
N ALA A 22 -20.15 3.49 -16.48
CA ALA A 22 -19.46 4.52 -15.72
C ALA A 22 -17.99 4.14 -15.79
N ASN A 23 -17.21 4.99 -16.44
CA ASN A 23 -15.76 4.99 -16.35
C ASN A 23 -15.37 5.51 -14.96
N ASP A 24 -15.87 4.88 -13.91
CA ASP A 24 -15.41 5.11 -12.56
C ASP A 24 -14.02 4.46 -12.48
N THR A 25 -13.02 5.29 -12.72
CA THR A 25 -11.63 4.90 -12.51
C THR A 25 -11.49 4.55 -11.02
N VAL A 26 -11.40 3.25 -10.73
CA VAL A 26 -11.20 2.77 -9.36
C VAL A 26 -9.98 3.47 -8.78
N THR A 27 -10.20 4.23 -7.71
CA THR A 27 -9.14 4.87 -6.94
C THR A 27 -8.66 3.94 -5.84
N VAL A 28 -7.35 3.90 -5.61
CA VAL A 28 -6.74 3.08 -4.56
C VAL A 28 -5.87 3.98 -3.69
N PRO A 29 -6.40 4.48 -2.57
CA PRO A 29 -5.58 5.16 -1.57
C PRO A 29 -4.49 4.23 -1.03
N SER A 30 -3.33 4.79 -0.72
CA SER A 30 -2.24 4.06 -0.08
C SER A 30 -1.75 4.86 1.13
N LEU A 31 -1.81 4.27 2.31
CA LEU A 31 -1.43 4.89 3.57
C LEU A 31 0.02 4.57 3.91
N MET A 32 0.76 5.56 4.39
CA MET A 32 2.16 5.40 4.80
C MET A 32 2.30 5.59 6.31
N TYR A 33 2.66 4.52 7.00
CA TYR A 33 3.06 4.46 8.40
C TYR A 33 4.54 4.11 8.49
N HIS A 34 5.14 4.29 9.67
CA HIS A 34 6.50 3.84 9.96
C HIS A 34 6.56 3.13 11.32
N ASN A 35 6.79 3.86 12.39
CA ASN A 35 7.00 3.34 13.73
C ASN A 35 5.70 3.38 14.56
N ILE A 36 5.44 2.35 15.38
CA ILE A 36 4.35 2.36 16.36
C ILE A 36 4.98 2.54 17.74
N ASN A 37 4.75 3.70 18.36
CA ASN A 37 5.39 4.07 19.62
C ASN A 37 4.39 4.79 20.53
N ASP A 38 3.99 4.15 21.63
CA ASP A 38 3.01 4.71 22.56
C ASP A 38 3.53 5.93 23.33
N ASN A 39 4.85 6.17 23.30
CA ASN A 39 5.50 7.30 23.95
C ASN A 39 6.09 8.30 22.93
N TYR A 40 5.50 8.40 21.72
CA TYR A 40 5.98 9.33 20.72
C TYR A 40 5.75 10.79 21.12
N GLU A 41 6.60 11.69 20.62
CA GLU A 41 6.44 13.14 20.76
C GLU A 41 5.84 13.73 19.47
N ASP A 42 5.02 14.78 19.57
CA ASP A 42 4.35 15.41 18.42
C ASP A 42 5.31 15.82 17.29
N LYS A 43 6.54 16.19 17.61
CA LYS A 43 7.58 16.46 16.60
C LYS A 43 7.89 15.26 15.70
N ASN A 44 7.59 14.04 16.15
CA ASN A 44 7.79 12.79 15.41
C ASN A 44 6.51 12.27 14.76
N ALA A 45 5.40 13.00 14.84
CA ALA A 45 4.08 12.55 14.37
C ALA A 45 4.03 12.11 12.90
N SER A 46 4.96 12.56 12.04
CA SER A 46 5.06 12.12 10.64
C SER A 46 5.60 10.70 10.47
N VAL A 47 6.26 10.14 11.50
CA VAL A 47 6.89 8.81 11.46
C VAL A 47 6.47 7.92 12.63
N GLU A 48 5.78 8.44 13.63
CA GLU A 48 5.36 7.70 14.81
C GLU A 48 3.85 7.84 15.07
N ILE A 49 3.23 6.77 15.53
CA ILE A 49 1.83 6.68 15.93
C ILE A 49 1.70 5.74 17.12
N SER A 50 0.74 5.99 18.04
CA SER A 50 0.47 5.02 19.11
C SER A 50 -0.23 3.77 18.59
N GLY A 51 -0.10 2.66 19.32
CA GLY A 51 -0.82 1.42 19.00
C GLY A 51 -2.33 1.60 19.08
N GLU A 52 -2.83 2.37 20.06
CA GLU A 52 -4.24 2.69 20.19
C GLU A 52 -4.76 3.45 18.97
N MET A 53 -4.07 4.50 18.54
CA MET A 53 -4.45 5.28 17.37
C MET A 53 -4.37 4.45 16.09
N PHE A 54 -3.34 3.61 15.93
CA PHE A 54 -3.27 2.71 14.78
C PHE A 54 -4.46 1.74 14.75
N LYS A 55 -4.87 1.19 15.89
CA LYS A 55 -6.07 0.34 15.99
C LYS A 55 -7.34 1.12 15.64
N GLU A 56 -7.48 2.36 16.13
CA GLU A 56 -8.60 3.24 15.76
C GLU A 56 -8.67 3.45 14.23
N HIS A 57 -7.52 3.69 13.58
CA HIS A 57 -7.45 3.82 12.13
C HIS A 57 -7.94 2.56 11.40
N MET A 58 -7.50 1.37 11.82
CA MET A 58 -7.92 0.11 11.20
C MET A 58 -9.43 -0.12 11.35
N LEU A 59 -9.98 0.19 12.51
CA LEU A 59 -11.43 0.09 12.76
C LEU A 59 -12.21 1.10 11.92
N ALA A 60 -11.76 2.37 11.87
CA ALA A 60 -12.39 3.41 11.06
C ALA A 60 -12.41 3.06 9.57
N LEU A 61 -11.31 2.52 9.03
CA LEU A 61 -11.26 2.04 7.64
C LEU A 61 -12.31 0.96 7.39
N ARG A 62 -12.38 -0.06 8.24
CA ARG A 62 -13.34 -1.15 8.14
C ARG A 62 -14.79 -0.67 8.22
N GLU A 63 -15.11 0.21 9.17
CA GLU A 63 -16.44 0.79 9.37
C GLU A 63 -16.89 1.65 8.18
N ASN A 64 -15.93 2.26 7.45
CA ASN A 64 -16.22 3.01 6.22
C ASN A 64 -16.18 2.14 4.95
N GLY A 65 -16.07 0.81 5.10
CA GLY A 65 -16.16 -0.16 4.02
C GLY A 65 -14.88 -0.34 3.21
N TYR A 66 -13.73 0.18 3.67
CA TYR A 66 -12.45 -0.07 3.01
C TYR A 66 -11.99 -1.51 3.23
N SER A 67 -11.48 -2.12 2.16
CA SER A 67 -10.90 -3.45 2.17
C SER A 67 -9.40 -3.36 1.87
N ALA A 68 -8.58 -3.74 2.83
CA ALA A 68 -7.14 -3.74 2.66
C ALA A 68 -6.70 -4.80 1.64
N ILE A 69 -5.87 -4.39 0.68
CA ILE A 69 -5.29 -5.24 -0.36
C ILE A 69 -3.77 -5.18 -0.34
N PHE A 70 -3.11 -6.16 -0.95
CA PHE A 70 -1.68 -6.11 -1.25
C PHE A 70 -1.40 -5.50 -2.64
N PHE A 71 -0.18 -5.05 -2.87
CA PHE A 71 0.23 -4.51 -4.16
C PHE A 71 0.09 -5.52 -5.31
N ASN A 72 0.25 -6.82 -5.06
CA ASN A 72 0.06 -7.81 -6.10
C ASN A 72 -1.41 -7.91 -6.55
N GLU A 73 -2.37 -7.73 -5.64
CA GLU A 73 -3.81 -7.66 -5.98
C GLU A 73 -4.10 -6.41 -6.85
N TYR A 74 -3.45 -5.27 -6.52
CA TYR A 74 -3.52 -4.07 -7.36
C TYR A 74 -2.91 -4.28 -8.75
N LEU A 75 -1.70 -4.87 -8.83
CA LEU A 75 -1.02 -5.16 -10.10
C LEU A 75 -1.79 -6.16 -10.97
N ASP A 76 -2.44 -7.13 -10.37
CA ASP A 76 -3.32 -8.06 -11.09
C ASP A 76 -4.52 -7.33 -11.68
N ALA A 77 -5.11 -6.36 -11.00
CA ALA A 77 -6.17 -5.53 -11.55
C ALA A 77 -5.66 -4.61 -12.68
N VAL A 78 -4.50 -3.97 -12.52
CA VAL A 78 -3.83 -3.19 -13.58
C VAL A 78 -3.63 -4.03 -14.84
N ASN A 79 -3.22 -5.29 -14.68
CA ASN A 79 -2.96 -6.23 -15.77
C ASN A 79 -4.24 -6.98 -16.25
N LYS A 80 -5.43 -6.60 -15.77
CA LYS A 80 -6.72 -7.26 -16.08
C LYS A 80 -6.78 -8.75 -15.72
N LYS A 81 -6.00 -9.18 -14.72
CA LYS A 81 -5.94 -10.55 -14.21
C LYS A 81 -6.77 -10.76 -12.95
N GLY A 82 -7.21 -9.68 -12.30
CA GLY A 82 -7.97 -9.71 -11.05
C GLY A 82 -8.99 -8.57 -10.97
N LYS A 83 -9.83 -8.62 -9.94
CA LYS A 83 -10.79 -7.56 -9.59
C LYS A 83 -10.46 -7.04 -8.21
N LEU A 84 -10.58 -5.73 -8.02
CA LEU A 84 -10.46 -5.10 -6.72
C LEU A 84 -11.81 -5.14 -5.99
N PRO A 85 -11.81 -5.10 -4.64
CA PRO A 85 -13.03 -4.85 -3.87
C PRO A 85 -13.57 -3.44 -4.19
N GLU A 86 -14.78 -3.13 -3.71
CA GLU A 86 -15.45 -1.85 -4.01
C GLU A 86 -14.66 -0.64 -3.51
N LYS A 87 -14.10 -0.72 -2.30
CA LYS A 87 -13.24 0.32 -1.70
C LYS A 87 -11.88 -0.25 -1.32
N PRO A 88 -10.99 -0.44 -2.29
CA PRO A 88 -9.65 -0.99 -2.01
C PRO A 88 -8.77 0.04 -1.33
N ILE A 89 -7.91 -0.39 -0.41
CA ILE A 89 -6.90 0.45 0.22
C ILE A 89 -5.60 -0.32 0.42
N LEU A 90 -4.47 0.34 0.21
CA LEU A 90 -3.14 -0.16 0.54
C LEU A 90 -2.71 0.43 1.89
N ILE A 91 -2.31 -0.40 2.82
CA ILE A 91 -1.74 0.01 4.11
C ILE A 91 -0.27 -0.37 4.08
N THR A 92 0.61 0.60 4.33
CA THR A 92 2.05 0.36 4.24
C THR A 92 2.79 0.84 5.47
N PHE A 93 3.86 0.14 5.81
CA PHE A 93 4.86 0.56 6.79
C PHE A 93 6.23 0.60 6.13
N ASP A 94 7.04 1.60 6.45
CA ASP A 94 8.43 1.67 6.00
C ASP A 94 9.40 1.25 7.11
N ASP A 95 10.66 1.03 6.75
CA ASP A 95 11.83 0.71 7.55
C ASP A 95 11.88 -0.70 8.16
N GLY A 96 10.76 -1.29 8.58
CA GLY A 96 10.75 -2.61 9.20
C GLY A 96 11.10 -2.58 10.71
N TYR A 97 10.58 -1.61 11.44
CA TYR A 97 10.79 -1.49 12.87
C TYR A 97 10.20 -2.65 13.67
N LEU A 98 10.80 -2.99 14.81
CA LEU A 98 10.38 -4.12 15.65
C LEU A 98 8.92 -4.03 16.08
N ASN A 99 8.41 -2.84 16.33
CA ASN A 99 7.03 -2.65 16.76
C ASN A 99 5.99 -2.80 15.63
N ASN A 100 6.39 -2.83 14.37
CA ASN A 100 5.50 -3.32 13.31
C ASN A 100 5.12 -4.81 13.59
N TYR A 101 6.05 -5.60 14.16
CA TYR A 101 5.79 -6.96 14.58
C TYR A 101 5.10 -7.04 15.96
N THR A 102 5.61 -6.33 16.98
CA THR A 102 5.12 -6.49 18.37
C THR A 102 3.78 -5.82 18.63
N VAL A 103 3.43 -4.78 17.88
CA VAL A 103 2.19 -3.99 18.05
C VAL A 103 1.34 -4.00 16.78
N GLY A 104 1.88 -3.62 15.64
CA GLY A 104 1.14 -3.50 14.38
C GLY A 104 0.54 -4.82 13.90
N PHE A 105 1.33 -5.87 13.87
CA PHE A 105 0.90 -7.19 13.42
C PHE A 105 -0.25 -7.81 14.25
N PRO A 106 -0.24 -7.80 15.59
CA PRO A 106 -1.40 -8.22 16.39
C PRO A 106 -2.67 -7.43 16.05
N ILE A 107 -2.58 -6.10 15.87
CA ILE A 107 -3.72 -5.25 15.52
C ILE A 107 -4.26 -5.59 14.12
N LEU A 108 -3.40 -5.80 13.13
CA LEU A 108 -3.81 -6.24 11.79
C LEU A 108 -4.59 -7.56 11.85
N LYS A 109 -4.10 -8.53 12.63
CA LYS A 109 -4.81 -9.82 12.84
C LYS A 109 -6.16 -9.62 13.51
N GLU A 110 -6.23 -8.83 14.57
CA GLU A 110 -7.47 -8.56 15.33
C GLU A 110 -8.51 -7.87 14.44
N THR A 111 -8.09 -6.91 13.63
CA THR A 111 -9.00 -6.12 12.80
C THR A 111 -9.31 -6.74 11.44
N GLY A 112 -8.60 -7.80 11.06
CA GLY A 112 -8.72 -8.45 9.75
C GLY A 112 -8.18 -7.60 8.60
N MET A 113 -7.34 -6.61 8.90
CA MET A 113 -6.71 -5.76 7.90
C MET A 113 -5.39 -6.37 7.41
N LYS A 114 -4.96 -5.97 6.20
CA LYS A 114 -3.69 -6.39 5.58
C LYS A 114 -2.76 -5.20 5.46
N ALA A 115 -1.44 -5.42 5.52
CA ALA A 115 -0.46 -4.37 5.27
C ALA A 115 0.79 -4.89 4.55
N THR A 116 1.42 -4.03 3.76
CA THR A 116 2.75 -4.27 3.19
C THR A 116 3.80 -3.58 4.06
N ILE A 117 4.85 -4.28 4.44
CA ILE A 117 5.97 -3.69 5.19
C ILE A 117 7.21 -3.65 4.30
N PHE A 118 7.69 -2.45 4.01
CA PHE A 118 8.91 -2.20 3.24
C PHE A 118 10.12 -2.20 4.17
N ILE A 119 10.99 -3.21 4.05
CA ILE A 119 12.12 -3.40 4.97
C ILE A 119 13.45 -2.93 4.39
N VAL A 120 14.25 -2.28 5.23
CA VAL A 120 15.67 -2.03 4.97
C VAL A 120 16.45 -3.30 5.31
N THR A 121 16.79 -4.09 4.28
CA THR A 121 17.31 -5.45 4.51
C THR A 121 18.62 -5.51 5.28
N GLY A 122 19.44 -4.46 5.21
CA GLY A 122 20.67 -4.34 6.00
C GLY A 122 20.45 -4.04 7.48
N ARG A 123 19.21 -3.72 7.89
CA ARG A 123 18.86 -3.42 9.29
C ARG A 123 18.10 -4.56 9.99
N MET A 124 17.75 -5.62 9.26
CA MET A 124 16.97 -6.74 9.79
C MET A 124 17.64 -7.37 11.02
N GLY A 125 16.92 -7.44 12.12
CA GLY A 125 17.39 -7.99 13.39
C GLY A 125 18.33 -7.07 14.19
N LEU A 126 18.52 -5.82 13.78
CA LEU A 126 19.27 -4.86 14.59
C LEU A 126 18.54 -4.61 15.91
N GLN A 127 19.26 -4.82 17.01
CA GLN A 127 18.81 -4.69 18.40
C GLN A 127 19.83 -3.86 19.20
N GLY A 128 19.47 -3.45 20.40
CA GLY A 128 20.39 -2.80 21.32
C GLY A 128 20.40 -1.27 21.20
N ALA A 129 21.59 -0.66 21.10
CA ALA A 129 21.78 0.80 21.16
C ALA A 129 21.31 1.59 19.92
N VAL A 130 20.42 1.03 19.09
CA VAL A 130 19.80 1.72 17.97
C VAL A 130 18.54 2.43 18.43
N THR A 131 18.28 3.62 17.91
CA THR A 131 17.09 4.43 18.26
C THR A 131 15.79 3.65 18.00
N TYR A 132 15.75 2.91 16.90
CA TYR A 132 14.61 2.08 16.52
C TYR A 132 15.07 0.66 16.21
N PRO A 133 14.80 -0.34 17.07
CA PRO A 133 15.05 -1.75 16.78
C PRO A 133 14.24 -2.25 15.58
N HIS A 134 14.80 -3.22 14.86
CA HIS A 134 14.16 -3.82 13.68
C HIS A 134 13.82 -5.29 13.96
N PHE A 135 12.71 -5.77 13.41
CA PHE A 135 12.33 -7.17 13.56
C PHE A 135 13.29 -8.10 12.80
N THR A 136 13.29 -9.36 13.22
CA THR A 136 14.17 -10.41 12.68
C THR A 136 13.54 -11.09 11.46
N TRP A 137 14.35 -11.83 10.69
CA TRP A 137 13.85 -12.68 9.60
C TRP A 137 12.85 -13.74 10.07
N GLN A 138 13.00 -14.28 11.27
CA GLN A 138 12.06 -15.24 11.84
C GLN A 138 10.69 -14.60 12.07
N GLN A 139 10.66 -13.37 12.57
CA GLN A 139 9.43 -12.59 12.75
C GLN A 139 8.80 -12.20 11.41
N ALA A 140 9.62 -11.86 10.39
CA ALA A 140 9.13 -11.62 9.04
C ALA A 140 8.45 -12.87 8.44
N ILE A 141 9.04 -14.05 8.61
CA ILE A 141 8.45 -15.33 8.17
C ILE A 141 7.10 -15.59 8.86
N GLU A 142 6.99 -15.31 10.16
CA GLU A 142 5.74 -15.46 10.90
C GLU A 142 4.65 -14.53 10.36
N MET A 143 4.98 -13.25 10.14
CA MET A 143 4.07 -12.26 9.58
C MET A 143 3.57 -12.66 8.18
N GLU A 144 4.47 -13.07 7.29
CA GLU A 144 4.12 -13.55 5.94
C GLU A 144 3.19 -14.77 5.97
N LYS A 145 3.49 -15.75 6.82
CA LYS A 145 2.67 -16.97 6.95
C LYS A 145 1.27 -16.69 7.46
N SER A 146 1.05 -15.60 8.14
CA SER A 146 -0.28 -15.21 8.63
C SER A 146 -1.26 -14.82 7.52
N GLY A 147 -0.73 -14.39 6.36
CA GLY A 147 -1.52 -13.89 5.23
C GLY A 147 -2.05 -12.46 5.40
N CYS A 148 -1.73 -11.76 6.51
CA CYS A 148 -2.12 -10.36 6.69
C CYS A 148 -0.95 -9.37 6.51
N VAL A 149 0.27 -9.85 6.28
CA VAL A 149 1.44 -8.99 6.01
C VAL A 149 2.18 -9.49 4.77
N ASP A 150 2.56 -8.56 3.91
CA ASP A 150 3.43 -8.77 2.74
C ASP A 150 4.73 -7.98 2.92
N ILE A 151 5.87 -8.66 2.99
CA ILE A 151 7.19 -8.03 3.19
C ILE A 151 7.80 -7.67 1.83
N GLN A 152 8.15 -6.40 1.64
CA GLN A 152 8.68 -5.86 0.40
C GLN A 152 9.94 -5.01 0.64
N SER A 153 10.55 -4.48 -0.42
CA SER A 153 11.86 -3.84 -0.35
C SER A 153 11.79 -2.35 -0.01
N HIS A 154 12.64 -1.92 0.96
CA HIS A 154 13.02 -0.52 1.17
C HIS A 154 14.54 -0.34 0.98
N THR A 155 15.10 -1.01 -0.03
CA THR A 155 16.51 -1.09 -0.36
C THR A 155 17.39 -1.84 0.66
N GLN A 156 18.71 -1.90 0.40
CA GLN A 156 19.66 -2.58 1.28
C GLN A 156 20.03 -1.73 2.50
N TYR A 157 20.30 -0.44 2.31
CA TYR A 157 20.87 0.44 3.35
C TYR A 157 20.11 1.76 3.52
N HIS A 158 18.99 1.96 2.84
CA HIS A 158 18.21 3.20 2.88
C HIS A 158 19.00 4.41 2.36
N SER A 159 19.72 4.24 1.27
CA SER A 159 20.56 5.29 0.67
C SER A 159 19.72 6.28 -0.15
N HIS A 160 20.25 7.52 -0.32
CA HIS A 160 19.72 8.52 -1.26
C HIS A 160 19.97 8.07 -2.71
N LEU A 161 19.05 7.31 -3.30
CA LEU A 161 19.24 6.63 -4.58
C LEU A 161 19.65 7.52 -5.76
N PRO A 162 19.13 8.78 -5.90
CA PRO A 162 19.48 9.64 -7.02
C PRO A 162 20.94 10.11 -7.07
N ILE A 163 21.64 10.10 -5.92
CA ILE A 163 22.98 10.69 -5.81
C ILE A 163 24.12 9.68 -5.64
N ILE A 164 23.79 8.39 -5.49
CA ILE A 164 24.80 7.33 -5.38
C ILE A 164 25.26 6.85 -6.76
N SER A 165 26.44 6.22 -6.83
CA SER A 165 26.94 5.64 -8.08
C SER A 165 26.02 4.55 -8.62
N ASN A 166 26.04 4.31 -9.95
CA ASN A 166 25.24 3.26 -10.57
C ASN A 166 25.56 1.86 -10.04
N SER A 167 26.79 1.59 -9.61
CA SER A 167 27.17 0.33 -8.97
C SER A 167 26.48 0.17 -7.61
N ASN A 168 26.48 1.22 -6.79
CA ASN A 168 25.81 1.22 -5.49
C ASN A 168 24.30 1.18 -5.65
N LEU A 169 23.72 1.91 -6.62
CA LEU A 169 22.29 1.84 -6.93
C LEU A 169 21.87 0.42 -7.33
N THR A 170 22.67 -0.26 -8.15
CA THR A 170 22.42 -1.67 -8.50
C THR A 170 22.50 -2.58 -7.28
N LEU A 171 23.46 -2.34 -6.39
CA LEU A 171 23.62 -3.10 -5.15
C LEU A 171 22.38 -2.90 -4.23
N GLU A 172 21.99 -1.65 -3.97
CA GLU A 172 20.83 -1.31 -3.14
C GLU A 172 19.58 -2.07 -3.60
N LEU A 173 19.30 -2.04 -4.90
CA LEU A 173 18.08 -2.60 -5.47
C LEU A 173 18.13 -4.13 -5.58
N ARG A 174 19.18 -4.70 -6.17
CA ARG A 174 19.27 -6.14 -6.40
C ARG A 174 19.54 -6.93 -5.12
N LYS A 175 20.38 -6.38 -4.23
CA LYS A 175 20.73 -7.09 -2.99
C LYS A 175 19.53 -7.19 -2.06
N SER A 176 18.77 -6.09 -1.88
CA SER A 176 17.58 -6.12 -1.04
C SER A 176 16.53 -7.12 -1.57
N LYS A 177 16.24 -7.06 -2.88
CA LYS A 177 15.35 -8.02 -3.53
C LYS A 177 15.80 -9.47 -3.31
N PHE A 178 17.05 -9.78 -3.61
CA PHE A 178 17.61 -11.13 -3.46
C PHE A 178 17.52 -11.63 -2.01
N VAL A 179 17.85 -10.77 -1.04
CA VAL A 179 17.84 -11.15 0.39
C VAL A 179 16.43 -11.45 0.88
N ILE A 180 15.42 -10.66 0.46
CA ILE A 180 14.02 -10.91 0.78
C ILE A 180 13.56 -12.23 0.15
N GLU A 181 13.79 -12.41 -1.15
CA GLU A 181 13.38 -13.61 -1.89
C GLU A 181 14.03 -14.88 -1.31
N LYS A 182 15.32 -14.80 -0.93
CA LYS A 182 16.04 -15.92 -0.33
C LYS A 182 15.48 -16.33 1.04
N ASN A 183 15.13 -15.34 1.90
CA ASN A 183 14.66 -15.63 3.26
C ASN A 183 13.18 -16.02 3.32
N LEU A 184 12.34 -15.44 2.44
CA LEU A 184 10.89 -15.61 2.50
C LEU A 184 10.35 -16.58 1.44
N GLY A 185 11.14 -16.95 0.43
CA GLY A 185 10.71 -17.88 -0.63
C GLY A 185 9.62 -17.32 -1.55
N LYS A 186 9.51 -16.00 -1.66
CA LYS A 186 8.50 -15.32 -2.47
C LYS A 186 9.14 -14.22 -3.33
N LYS A 187 8.38 -13.64 -4.26
CA LYS A 187 8.82 -12.47 -5.02
C LYS A 187 8.83 -11.21 -4.14
N ALA A 188 9.91 -10.42 -4.23
CA ALA A 188 10.01 -9.06 -3.71
C ALA A 188 9.99 -8.10 -4.89
N ASN A 189 8.81 -7.78 -5.40
CA ASN A 189 8.64 -7.03 -6.64
C ASN A 189 8.12 -5.60 -6.45
N ILE A 190 7.97 -5.15 -5.21
CA ILE A 190 7.55 -3.80 -4.86
C ILE A 190 8.69 -3.11 -4.11
N LEU A 191 8.96 -1.85 -4.47
CA LEU A 191 10.00 -1.01 -3.85
C LEU A 191 9.38 0.25 -3.25
N ALA A 192 9.68 0.58 -2.00
CA ALA A 192 9.51 1.94 -1.51
C ALA A 192 10.83 2.70 -1.70
N TYR A 193 10.79 3.86 -2.35
CA TYR A 193 11.97 4.71 -2.50
C TYR A 193 12.32 5.35 -1.16
N PRO A 194 13.56 5.18 -0.64
CA PRO A 194 14.01 5.91 0.54
C PRO A 194 13.82 7.42 0.36
N TYR A 195 13.27 8.08 1.36
CA TYR A 195 12.95 9.52 1.36
C TYR A 195 11.95 9.95 0.26
N GLY A 196 11.35 8.99 -0.48
CA GLY A 196 10.55 9.28 -1.69
C GLY A 196 11.38 9.75 -2.88
N GLU A 197 12.71 9.71 -2.81
CA GLU A 197 13.62 10.26 -3.81
C GLU A 197 13.79 9.34 -5.01
N TRP A 198 13.61 9.91 -6.19
CA TRP A 198 13.75 9.21 -7.45
C TRP A 198 14.26 10.14 -8.58
N ASN A 199 14.74 9.53 -9.65
CA ASN A 199 14.95 10.12 -10.97
C ASN A 199 14.82 9.02 -12.03
N GLU A 200 14.90 9.37 -13.31
CA GLU A 200 14.77 8.42 -14.41
C GLU A 200 15.78 7.26 -14.33
N ASN A 201 17.01 7.53 -13.85
CA ASN A 201 18.02 6.49 -13.67
C ASN A 201 17.62 5.49 -12.57
N VAL A 202 17.05 5.97 -11.47
CA VAL A 202 16.54 5.13 -10.36
C VAL A 202 15.39 4.26 -10.85
N ILE A 203 14.39 4.84 -11.55
CA ILE A 203 13.26 4.09 -12.12
C ILE A 203 13.76 3.00 -13.08
N ASN A 204 14.66 3.36 -14.01
CA ASN A 204 15.20 2.41 -14.99
C ASN A 204 16.00 1.29 -14.31
N SER A 205 16.71 1.60 -13.23
CA SER A 205 17.46 0.62 -12.42
C SER A 205 16.53 -0.29 -11.64
N ALA A 206 15.43 0.22 -11.09
CA ALA A 206 14.39 -0.59 -10.43
C ALA A 206 13.73 -1.56 -11.42
N LYS A 207 13.38 -1.10 -12.62
CA LYS A 207 12.88 -1.98 -13.72
C LYS A 207 13.87 -3.08 -14.05
N LYS A 208 15.15 -2.75 -14.24
CA LYS A 208 16.23 -3.73 -14.52
C LYS A 208 16.49 -4.69 -13.37
N ALA A 209 16.21 -4.28 -12.13
CA ALA A 209 16.28 -5.15 -10.95
C ALA A 209 15.07 -6.09 -10.84
N GLY A 210 14.00 -5.87 -11.61
CA GLY A 210 12.80 -6.70 -11.64
C GLY A 210 11.77 -6.31 -10.60
N TYR A 211 11.68 -5.02 -10.24
CA TYR A 211 10.54 -4.46 -9.52
C TYR A 211 9.40 -4.16 -10.51
N ASP A 212 8.17 -4.46 -10.11
CA ASP A 212 6.96 -4.25 -10.92
C ASP A 212 6.23 -2.96 -10.52
N ALA A 213 6.44 -2.50 -9.27
CA ALA A 213 5.92 -1.24 -8.78
C ALA A 213 6.86 -0.57 -7.77
N CYS A 214 6.77 0.77 -7.70
CA CYS A 214 7.52 1.57 -6.72
C CYS A 214 6.62 2.63 -6.12
N VAL A 215 6.78 2.89 -4.80
CA VAL A 215 5.98 3.85 -4.07
C VAL A 215 6.81 5.04 -3.59
N LEU A 216 6.18 6.20 -3.58
CA LEU A 216 6.74 7.47 -3.13
C LEU A 216 6.50 7.68 -1.63
N ALA A 217 7.27 8.57 -1.01
CA ALA A 217 7.09 8.97 0.39
C ALA A 217 6.87 10.48 0.56
N ASP A 218 7.04 11.26 -0.47
CA ASP A 218 6.96 12.72 -0.42
C ASP A 218 5.51 13.19 -0.27
N PRO A 219 5.21 14.04 0.74
CA PRO A 219 3.90 14.71 0.83
C PRO A 219 3.50 15.50 -0.41
N GLY A 220 4.47 16.04 -1.17
CA GLY A 220 4.24 16.72 -2.46
C GLY A 220 3.66 15.83 -3.55
N TYR A 221 3.72 14.50 -3.37
CA TYR A 221 3.12 13.49 -4.23
C TYR A 221 1.99 12.73 -3.53
N ALA A 222 1.39 13.30 -2.49
CA ALA A 222 0.23 12.71 -1.83
C ALA A 222 -0.92 12.53 -2.82
N GLY A 223 -1.72 11.51 -2.62
CA GLY A 223 -2.87 11.26 -3.46
C GLY A 223 -3.26 9.79 -3.54
N VAL A 224 -4.16 9.51 -4.45
CA VAL A 224 -4.64 8.16 -4.74
C VAL A 224 -4.04 7.65 -6.05
N ASN A 225 -3.96 6.33 -6.16
CA ASN A 225 -3.52 5.65 -7.37
C ASN A 225 -4.73 5.27 -8.21
N ARG A 226 -4.60 5.34 -9.53
CA ARG A 226 -5.64 4.93 -10.47
C ARG A 226 -5.12 3.87 -11.42
N LEU A 227 -5.99 2.95 -11.80
CA LEU A 227 -5.65 1.96 -12.81
C LEU A 227 -5.28 2.68 -14.13
N GLY A 228 -4.11 2.33 -14.70
CA GLY A 228 -3.57 2.98 -15.90
C GLY A 228 -2.52 4.05 -15.64
N GLU A 229 -2.33 4.51 -14.41
CA GLU A 229 -1.19 5.35 -14.02
C GLU A 229 0.10 4.51 -13.92
N SER A 230 1.25 5.20 -13.87
CA SER A 230 2.56 4.55 -13.72
C SER A 230 2.65 3.81 -12.38
N THR A 231 2.93 2.52 -12.42
CA THR A 231 3.18 1.74 -11.20
C THR A 231 4.54 2.05 -10.55
N TYR A 232 5.41 2.83 -11.19
CA TYR A 232 6.73 3.21 -10.64
C TYR A 232 6.74 4.54 -9.89
N LEU A 233 5.60 5.22 -9.80
CA LEU A 233 5.41 6.49 -9.09
C LEU A 233 4.09 6.46 -8.30
N MET A 234 3.84 5.36 -7.59
CA MET A 234 2.63 5.20 -6.80
C MET A 234 2.65 6.14 -5.59
N LYS A 235 1.57 6.87 -5.43
CA LYS A 235 1.40 7.89 -4.39
C LYS A 235 0.98 7.26 -3.08
N ARG A 236 1.35 7.90 -1.98
CA ARG A 236 0.89 7.53 -0.63
C ARG A 236 0.42 8.76 0.14
N ILE A 237 -0.50 8.55 1.05
CA ILE A 237 -0.98 9.53 2.03
C ILE A 237 -0.15 9.31 3.30
N THR A 238 0.61 10.33 3.71
CA THR A 238 1.33 10.31 5.00
C THR A 238 0.31 10.33 6.14
N VAL A 239 0.41 9.37 7.04
CA VAL A 239 -0.43 9.32 8.24
C VAL A 239 0.33 9.91 9.41
N TYR A 240 -0.24 10.96 10.01
CA TYR A 240 0.35 11.62 11.17
C TYR A 240 -0.19 11.02 12.47
N GLY A 241 0.68 10.84 13.46
CA GLY A 241 0.37 10.19 14.73
C GLY A 241 -0.74 10.86 15.57
N HIS A 242 -1.00 12.15 15.36
CA HIS A 242 -2.08 12.89 16.01
C HIS A 242 -3.43 12.81 15.26
N MET A 243 -3.45 12.20 14.09
CA MET A 243 -4.65 12.09 13.25
C MET A 243 -5.60 11.06 13.84
N SER A 244 -6.83 11.45 14.20
CA SER A 244 -7.88 10.50 14.62
C SER A 244 -8.37 9.66 13.44
N GLY A 245 -9.06 8.54 13.72
CA GLY A 245 -9.66 7.71 12.67
C GLY A 245 -10.64 8.49 11.78
N LYS A 246 -11.41 9.43 12.36
CA LYS A 246 -12.30 10.31 11.59
C LYS A 246 -11.50 11.21 10.64
N GLN A 247 -10.45 11.86 11.12
CA GLN A 247 -9.58 12.71 10.29
C GLN A 247 -8.88 11.92 9.18
N LEU A 248 -8.45 10.69 9.46
CA LEU A 248 -7.91 9.80 8.44
C LEU A 248 -8.91 9.56 7.30
N ILE A 249 -10.16 9.24 7.63
CA ILE A 249 -11.22 9.02 6.62
C ILE A 249 -11.51 10.30 5.82
N GLU A 250 -11.52 11.46 6.47
CA GLU A 250 -11.70 12.76 5.80
C GLU A 250 -10.54 13.03 4.83
N GLU A 251 -9.29 12.77 5.24
CA GLU A 251 -8.11 12.95 4.39
C GLU A 251 -8.11 11.99 3.19
N ILE A 252 -8.49 10.73 3.38
CA ILE A 252 -8.64 9.77 2.28
C ILE A 252 -9.69 10.29 1.27
N LYS A 253 -10.87 10.67 1.72
CA LYS A 253 -11.96 11.18 0.86
C LYS A 253 -11.57 12.46 0.11
N LYS A 254 -10.81 13.36 0.75
CA LYS A 254 -10.26 14.57 0.13
C LYS A 254 -9.35 14.18 -1.05
N ASN A 255 -8.43 13.24 -0.84
CA ASN A 255 -7.53 12.75 -1.89
C ASN A 255 -8.28 12.01 -3.02
N GLU A 256 -9.31 11.22 -2.71
CA GLU A 256 -10.15 10.54 -3.71
C GLU A 256 -10.92 11.55 -4.58
N SER A 257 -11.40 12.64 -4.00
CA SER A 257 -12.16 13.68 -4.72
C SER A 257 -11.30 14.57 -5.64
N GLY A 258 -9.97 14.50 -5.52
CA GLY A 258 -9.04 15.36 -6.27
C GLY A 258 -9.11 16.85 -5.88
N LYS A 259 -9.76 17.19 -4.77
CA LYS A 259 -9.83 18.55 -4.23
C LYS A 259 -8.57 18.81 -3.39
N SER A 260 -7.47 19.23 -4.03
CA SER A 260 -6.40 19.92 -3.31
C SER A 260 -6.92 21.30 -2.91
N GLU A 261 -6.76 21.68 -1.65
CA GLU A 261 -6.88 23.09 -1.27
C GLU A 261 -5.74 23.84 -1.96
N ASN A 262 -6.12 24.79 -2.88
CA ASN A 262 -5.21 25.80 -3.41
C ASN A 262 -4.87 26.80 -2.31
#